data_5f4e2ebe9eb3bd702863b6ad83cbd2e2
#
_entry.id   5f4e2ebe9eb3bd702863b6ad83cbd2e2
#
_cell.length_a   1.000
_cell.length_b   1.000
_cell.length_c   1.000
_cell.angle_alpha   90.00
_cell.angle_beta   90.00
_cell.angle_gamma   90.00
#
_symmetry.space_group_name_H-M   'P 1'
#
loop_
_entity.id
_entity.type
_entity.pdbx_description
1 polymer ?
#
loop_
_entity_poly.entity_id
_entity_poly.type
_entity_poly.pdbx_seq_one_letter_code
_entity_poly.pdbx_strand_id
1 'polypeptide(L)'
;MDFRLTEEQRALRDGTRELLAKRFGRERLRAAVDAPGLDRALWRELGGAGFFALRLPERAGGVGLGLPEAVLVLEEAGRALLPGPLVACQLLAGAVDGVAAGERIVALCEAERDPVLWEHPGDCDELILVEGGAGRGGAGPGGGSGDGPGGALRGAQGRTGGACRSAADRIARAPFTSLDPLTPLARVTDLRRTAPLALDVPRLRREAALLTAAQQLGSAVRTVEMAVGHAREREQFGVPIGTFQAIKHLCAQMLVRAEIARSAVYAAAVTERADEVTAAKLLADEAAVRNARDCLQVHGGMGFTWDVDVHLHLKRAWLRAERWGSAREAEELLADGLLA
;
A
#
# COMPACT_ATOMS: atom_id res chain seq x y z
N MET A 1 -11.98 -22.23 11.61
CA MET A 1 -10.88 -21.29 11.90
C MET A 1 -11.43 -20.19 12.80
N ASP A 2 -10.71 -19.79 13.84
CA ASP A 2 -11.04 -18.62 14.65
C ASP A 2 -10.28 -17.42 14.07
N PHE A 3 -11.00 -16.43 13.57
CA PHE A 3 -10.40 -15.21 12.98
C PHE A 3 -10.28 -14.07 14.00
N ARG A 4 -10.54 -14.33 15.28
CA ARG A 4 -10.33 -13.34 16.32
C ARG A 4 -8.84 -13.22 16.61
N LEU A 5 -8.38 -11.99 16.77
CA LEU A 5 -6.99 -11.71 17.13
C LEU A 5 -6.67 -12.34 18.51
N THR A 6 -5.48 -12.94 18.62
CA THR A 6 -4.93 -13.37 19.90
C THR A 6 -4.61 -12.15 20.79
N GLU A 7 -4.24 -12.39 22.05
CA GLU A 7 -3.81 -11.29 22.94
C GLU A 7 -2.52 -10.65 22.43
N GLU A 8 -1.57 -11.45 21.95
CA GLU A 8 -0.30 -10.98 21.39
C GLU A 8 -0.53 -10.14 20.11
N GLN A 9 -1.42 -10.59 19.23
CA GLN A 9 -1.77 -9.85 18.02
C GLN A 9 -2.44 -8.51 18.34
N ARG A 10 -3.32 -8.47 19.34
CA ARG A 10 -3.89 -7.20 19.82
C ARG A 10 -2.83 -6.29 20.41
N ALA A 11 -1.94 -6.82 21.25
CA ALA A 11 -0.85 -6.06 21.83
C ALA A 11 0.10 -5.51 20.76
N LEU A 12 0.43 -6.28 19.72
CA LEU A 12 1.25 -5.84 18.58
C LEU A 12 0.57 -4.70 17.83
N ARG A 13 -0.71 -4.85 17.48
CA ARG A 13 -1.49 -3.80 16.78
C ARG A 13 -1.56 -2.52 17.61
N ASP A 14 -1.93 -2.63 18.87
CA ASP A 14 -2.13 -1.48 19.74
C ASP A 14 -0.80 -0.79 20.06
N GLY A 15 0.28 -1.55 20.28
CA GLY A 15 1.64 -1.03 20.44
C GLY A 15 2.16 -0.34 19.19
N THR A 16 1.88 -0.89 17.99
CA THR A 16 2.21 -0.24 16.71
C THR A 16 1.47 1.08 16.56
N ARG A 17 0.17 1.11 16.89
CA ARG A 17 -0.63 2.34 16.89
C ARG A 17 -0.08 3.40 17.81
N GLU A 18 0.28 3.03 19.04
CA GLU A 18 0.88 3.94 20.03
C GLU A 18 2.23 4.48 19.56
N LEU A 19 3.10 3.60 19.05
CA LEU A 19 4.39 3.97 18.47
C LEU A 19 4.21 5.02 17.37
N LEU A 20 3.32 4.76 16.40
CA LEU A 20 3.09 5.68 15.28
C LEU A 20 2.43 6.98 15.74
N ALA A 21 1.47 6.93 16.67
CA ALA A 21 0.88 8.14 17.22
C ALA A 21 1.91 9.05 17.91
N LYS A 22 2.88 8.45 18.61
CA LYS A 22 3.96 9.16 19.31
C LYS A 22 5.06 9.66 18.35
N ARG A 23 5.42 8.86 17.34
CA ARG A 23 6.58 9.12 16.47
C ARG A 23 6.21 9.77 15.14
N PHE A 24 4.99 9.59 14.68
CA PHE A 24 4.48 10.14 13.42
C PHE A 24 3.06 10.71 13.61
N GLY A 25 2.91 11.62 14.57
CA GLY A 25 1.65 12.33 14.82
C GLY A 25 1.34 13.37 13.72
N ARG A 26 0.20 14.05 13.85
CA ARG A 26 -0.34 15.00 12.85
C ARG A 26 0.66 16.09 12.45
N GLU A 27 1.45 16.61 13.37
CA GLU A 27 2.45 17.64 13.08
C GLU A 27 3.50 17.12 12.09
N ARG A 28 4.06 15.93 12.32
CA ARG A 28 5.02 15.30 11.40
C ARG A 28 4.38 14.91 10.08
N LEU A 29 3.12 14.46 10.08
CA LEU A 29 2.37 14.21 8.86
C LEU A 29 2.29 15.46 8.00
N ARG A 30 1.95 16.61 8.60
CA ARG A 30 1.89 17.89 7.89
C ARG A 30 3.26 18.36 7.41
N ALA A 31 4.29 18.24 8.21
CA ALA A 31 5.65 18.54 7.79
C ALA A 31 6.09 17.68 6.57
N ALA A 32 5.71 16.40 6.55
CA ALA A 32 6.00 15.52 5.42
C ALA A 32 5.20 15.87 4.15
N VAL A 33 4.02 16.48 4.28
CA VAL A 33 3.25 17.01 3.15
C VAL A 33 3.94 18.26 2.56
N ASP A 34 4.42 19.16 3.41
CA ASP A 34 5.03 20.43 2.99
C ASP A 34 6.45 20.23 2.43
N ALA A 35 7.17 19.25 2.95
CA ALA A 35 8.53 18.89 2.50
C ALA A 35 8.61 17.36 2.27
N PRO A 36 8.17 16.89 1.09
CA PRO A 36 8.17 15.47 0.78
C PRO A 36 9.58 14.88 0.83
N GLY A 37 9.73 13.84 1.65
CA GLY A 37 10.96 13.09 1.86
C GLY A 37 10.81 12.17 3.06
N LEU A 38 11.67 11.17 3.18
CA LEU A 38 11.63 10.22 4.29
C LEU A 38 12.58 10.65 5.41
N ASP A 39 12.05 10.73 6.62
CA ASP A 39 12.86 10.91 7.82
C ASP A 39 13.65 9.61 8.10
N ARG A 40 14.92 9.61 7.73
CA ARG A 40 15.82 8.48 7.93
C ARG A 40 16.07 8.13 9.40
N ALA A 41 15.90 9.09 10.32
CA ALA A 41 16.00 8.81 11.75
C ALA A 41 14.78 8.02 12.23
N LEU A 42 13.57 8.44 11.84
CA LEU A 42 12.34 7.68 12.07
C LEU A 42 12.43 6.28 11.44
N TRP A 43 12.98 6.18 10.21
CA TRP A 43 13.10 4.89 9.52
C TRP A 43 13.99 3.90 10.28
N ARG A 44 15.13 4.33 10.80
CA ARG A 44 15.99 3.50 11.66
C ARG A 44 15.32 3.17 12.99
N GLU A 45 14.57 4.09 13.56
CA GLU A 45 13.81 3.83 14.79
C GLU A 45 12.74 2.75 14.58
N LEU A 46 12.03 2.80 13.47
CA LEU A 46 11.08 1.74 13.09
C LEU A 46 11.79 0.40 12.87
N GLY A 47 12.95 0.40 12.19
CA GLY A 47 13.78 -0.79 12.02
C GLY A 47 14.24 -1.37 13.36
N GLY A 48 14.74 -0.51 14.26
CA GLY A 48 15.16 -0.91 15.62
C GLY A 48 14.01 -1.44 16.48
N ALA A 49 12.77 -1.01 16.22
CA ALA A 49 11.57 -1.57 16.84
C ALA A 49 11.09 -2.89 16.19
N GLY A 50 11.83 -3.43 15.22
CA GLY A 50 11.48 -4.66 14.52
C GLY A 50 10.41 -4.51 13.43
N PHE A 51 10.01 -3.28 13.08
CA PHE A 51 8.93 -3.01 12.12
C PHE A 51 9.14 -3.71 10.77
N PHE A 52 10.37 -3.73 10.24
CA PHE A 52 10.68 -4.38 8.96
C PHE A 52 11.13 -5.84 9.12
N ALA A 53 11.52 -6.26 10.33
CA ALA A 53 12.07 -7.59 10.63
C ALA A 53 11.04 -8.59 11.15
N LEU A 54 9.74 -8.23 11.20
CA LEU A 54 8.66 -9.04 11.80
C LEU A 54 8.70 -10.50 11.36
N ARG A 55 8.85 -10.74 10.07
CA ARG A 55 8.75 -12.06 9.43
C ARG A 55 10.09 -12.78 9.28
N LEU A 56 11.19 -12.12 9.62
CA LEU A 56 12.49 -12.75 9.61
C LEU A 56 12.60 -13.73 10.80
N PRO A 57 13.21 -14.90 10.61
CA PRO A 57 13.45 -15.81 11.71
C PRO A 57 14.43 -15.19 12.73
N GLU A 58 14.32 -15.57 13.99
CA GLU A 58 15.16 -15.04 15.08
C GLU A 58 16.67 -15.18 14.80
N ARG A 59 17.10 -16.31 14.18
CA ARG A 59 18.49 -16.52 13.75
C ARG A 59 19.01 -15.49 12.74
N ALA A 60 18.10 -14.77 12.06
CA ALA A 60 18.40 -13.69 11.13
C ALA A 60 18.13 -12.30 11.73
N GLY A 61 17.99 -12.20 13.05
CA GLY A 61 17.73 -10.95 13.76
C GLY A 61 16.28 -10.48 13.67
N GLY A 62 15.36 -11.36 13.30
CA GLY A 62 13.92 -11.03 13.21
C GLY A 62 13.13 -11.48 14.44
N VAL A 63 11.80 -11.36 14.34
CA VAL A 63 10.85 -11.72 15.41
C VAL A 63 10.21 -13.09 15.17
N GLY A 64 10.31 -13.64 13.96
CA GLY A 64 9.75 -14.95 13.61
C GLY A 64 8.22 -14.98 13.48
N LEU A 65 7.58 -13.83 13.29
CA LEU A 65 6.13 -13.71 13.12
C LEU A 65 5.68 -14.04 11.68
N GLY A 66 4.37 -14.10 11.48
CA GLY A 66 3.76 -14.46 10.21
C GLY A 66 3.27 -13.28 9.37
N LEU A 67 2.58 -13.63 8.30
CA LEU A 67 1.91 -12.66 7.44
C LEU A 67 0.71 -11.97 8.15
N PRO A 68 -0.06 -12.66 9.03
CA PRO A 68 -1.11 -12.00 9.81
C PRO A 68 -0.60 -10.81 10.64
N GLU A 69 0.55 -10.97 11.32
CA GLU A 69 1.13 -9.89 12.13
C GLU A 69 1.65 -8.74 11.27
N ALA A 70 2.25 -9.04 10.12
CA ALA A 70 2.66 -8.01 9.16
C ALA A 70 1.46 -7.21 8.64
N VAL A 71 0.31 -7.85 8.40
CA VAL A 71 -0.96 -7.20 8.03
C VAL A 71 -1.40 -6.22 9.12
N LEU A 72 -1.38 -6.61 10.40
CA LEU A 72 -1.77 -5.72 11.50
C LEU A 72 -0.88 -4.48 11.58
N VAL A 73 0.43 -4.64 11.41
CA VAL A 73 1.38 -3.53 11.43
C VAL A 73 1.19 -2.60 10.23
N LEU A 74 0.97 -3.14 9.04
CA LEU A 74 0.73 -2.34 7.82
C LEU A 74 -0.66 -1.67 7.83
N GLU A 75 -1.67 -2.26 8.49
CA GLU A 75 -2.96 -1.61 8.75
C GLU A 75 -2.76 -0.31 9.56
N GLU A 76 -2.01 -0.38 10.66
CA GLU A 76 -1.74 0.81 11.48
C GLU A 76 -0.87 1.85 10.74
N ALA A 77 0.07 1.42 9.91
CA ALA A 77 0.83 2.31 9.04
C ALA A 77 -0.05 3.03 8.00
N GLY A 78 -1.03 2.30 7.43
CA GLY A 78 -2.02 2.87 6.53
C GLY A 78 -2.94 3.86 7.22
N ARG A 79 -3.38 3.54 8.43
CA ARG A 79 -4.17 4.41 9.32
C ARG A 79 -3.46 5.72 9.62
N ALA A 80 -2.15 5.68 9.87
CA ALA A 80 -1.32 6.84 10.17
C ALA A 80 -0.89 7.62 8.92
N LEU A 81 -1.14 7.14 7.72
CA LEU A 81 -0.58 7.66 6.46
C LEU A 81 0.96 7.69 6.46
N LEU A 82 1.60 6.74 7.17
CA LEU A 82 3.05 6.67 7.22
C LEU A 82 3.63 6.63 5.79
N PRO A 83 4.52 7.58 5.41
CA PRO A 83 5.13 7.59 4.08
C PRO A 83 6.23 6.55 3.95
N GLY A 84 6.57 6.21 2.71
CA GLY A 84 7.69 5.35 2.38
C GLY A 84 7.29 4.02 1.75
N PRO A 85 8.26 3.30 1.19
CA PRO A 85 8.07 2.02 0.52
C PRO A 85 7.98 0.86 1.55
N LEU A 86 7.02 0.96 2.49
CA LEU A 86 6.87 0.06 3.64
C LEU A 86 6.70 -1.40 3.21
N VAL A 87 5.86 -1.64 2.19
CA VAL A 87 5.62 -2.98 1.66
C VAL A 87 6.90 -3.59 1.09
N ALA A 88 7.67 -2.80 0.33
CA ALA A 88 8.93 -3.26 -0.25
C ALA A 88 9.95 -3.61 0.86
N CYS A 89 10.12 -2.75 1.86
CA CYS A 89 11.04 -3.00 2.95
C CYS A 89 10.63 -4.21 3.80
N GLN A 90 9.33 -4.39 4.05
CA GLN A 90 8.81 -5.56 4.75
C GLN A 90 9.08 -6.88 4.00
N LEU A 91 8.96 -6.89 2.68
CA LEU A 91 9.17 -8.07 1.85
C LEU A 91 10.64 -8.38 1.59
N LEU A 92 11.48 -7.36 1.55
CA LEU A 92 12.88 -7.46 1.14
C LEU A 92 13.87 -7.44 2.31
N ALA A 93 13.38 -7.36 3.56
CA ALA A 93 14.20 -7.30 4.75
C ALA A 93 15.18 -8.48 4.90
N GLY A 94 14.83 -9.66 4.38
CA GLY A 94 15.70 -10.85 4.37
C GLY A 94 16.55 -11.02 3.11
N ALA A 95 16.31 -10.22 2.08
CA ALA A 95 16.98 -10.33 0.79
C ALA A 95 17.99 -9.19 0.51
N VAL A 96 17.87 -8.08 1.25
CA VAL A 96 18.75 -6.92 1.12
C VAL A 96 19.23 -6.50 2.51
N ASP A 97 20.54 -6.55 2.70
CA ASP A 97 21.18 -6.20 3.97
C ASP A 97 20.88 -4.75 4.38
N GLY A 98 20.68 -4.52 5.68
CA GLY A 98 20.41 -3.20 6.26
C GLY A 98 18.93 -2.77 6.16
N VAL A 99 18.08 -3.46 5.39
CA VAL A 99 16.64 -3.12 5.28
C VAL A 99 15.91 -3.44 6.57
N ALA A 100 16.16 -4.59 7.17
CA ALA A 100 15.55 -4.99 8.43
C ALA A 100 15.80 -3.99 9.57
N ALA A 101 17.01 -3.45 9.64
CA ALA A 101 17.42 -2.42 10.62
C ALA A 101 16.96 -0.99 10.25
N GLY A 102 16.33 -0.79 9.09
CA GLY A 102 15.95 0.54 8.61
C GLY A 102 17.15 1.42 8.20
N GLU A 103 18.32 0.84 8.01
CA GLU A 103 19.53 1.54 7.53
C GLU A 103 19.46 1.80 6.03
N ARG A 104 18.83 0.88 5.29
CA ARG A 104 18.60 0.96 3.85
C ARG A 104 17.11 1.00 3.53
N ILE A 105 16.77 1.79 2.55
CA ILE A 105 15.42 1.96 2.03
C ILE A 105 15.40 1.41 0.61
N VAL A 106 14.51 0.45 0.34
CA VAL A 106 14.39 -0.17 -0.96
C VAL A 106 12.99 0.04 -1.53
N ALA A 107 12.91 0.33 -2.82
CA ALA A 107 11.66 0.35 -3.54
C ALA A 107 11.47 -0.94 -4.35
N LEU A 108 10.22 -1.24 -4.65
CA LEU A 108 9.81 -2.41 -5.43
C LEU A 108 8.89 -1.95 -6.56
N CYS A 109 9.26 -2.27 -7.82
CA CYS A 109 8.49 -1.88 -9.00
C CYS A 109 8.19 -3.07 -9.90
N GLU A 110 7.01 -3.03 -10.51
CA GLU A 110 6.57 -3.97 -11.55
C GLU A 110 7.09 -3.46 -12.90
N ALA A 111 8.03 -4.21 -13.50
CA ALA A 111 8.74 -3.78 -14.71
C ALA A 111 7.86 -3.82 -15.97
N GLU A 112 6.75 -4.55 -15.95
CA GLU A 112 5.78 -4.65 -17.05
C GLU A 112 4.72 -3.53 -17.06
N ARG A 113 4.65 -2.70 -16.03
CA ARG A 113 3.76 -1.55 -16.01
C ARG A 113 4.26 -0.43 -16.94
N ASP A 114 3.36 0.25 -17.62
CA ASP A 114 3.69 1.42 -18.42
C ASP A 114 2.79 2.59 -17.99
N PRO A 115 3.37 3.63 -17.38
CA PRO A 115 4.79 3.80 -17.02
C PRO A 115 5.23 2.97 -15.82
N VAL A 116 6.52 2.60 -15.76
CA VAL A 116 7.13 2.07 -14.55
C VAL A 116 7.33 3.22 -13.57
N LEU A 117 6.57 3.22 -12.48
CA LEU A 117 6.61 4.28 -11.46
C LEU A 117 7.38 3.82 -10.23
N TRP A 118 8.37 4.63 -9.86
CA TRP A 118 9.21 4.45 -8.70
C TRP A 118 8.78 5.40 -7.58
N GLU A 119 8.38 4.85 -6.43
CA GLU A 119 8.01 5.59 -5.23
C GLU A 119 9.25 6.01 -4.44
N HIS A 120 9.24 7.23 -3.91
CA HIS A 120 10.32 7.82 -3.11
C HIS A 120 11.70 7.77 -3.77
N PRO A 121 11.84 8.19 -5.02
CA PRO A 121 13.09 8.05 -5.80
C PRO A 121 14.27 8.83 -5.23
N GLY A 122 14.03 9.83 -4.38
CA GLY A 122 15.06 10.63 -3.70
C GLY A 122 15.56 10.01 -2.40
N ASP A 123 14.81 9.05 -1.84
CA ASP A 123 15.08 8.50 -0.50
C ASP A 123 15.56 7.05 -0.54
N CYS A 124 15.22 6.30 -1.61
CA CYS A 124 15.60 4.91 -1.74
C CYS A 124 17.07 4.74 -2.12
N ASP A 125 17.72 3.77 -1.51
CA ASP A 125 19.09 3.37 -1.81
C ASP A 125 19.16 2.41 -3.00
N GLU A 126 18.11 1.59 -3.19
CA GLU A 126 17.98 0.63 -4.29
C GLU A 126 16.56 0.54 -4.81
N LEU A 127 16.46 0.16 -6.09
CA LEU A 127 15.22 -0.24 -6.74
C LEU A 127 15.31 -1.73 -7.10
N ILE A 128 14.30 -2.48 -6.69
CA ILE A 128 14.10 -3.87 -7.09
C ILE A 128 12.99 -3.89 -8.15
N LEU A 129 13.32 -4.47 -9.30
CA LEU A 129 12.40 -4.65 -10.42
C LEU A 129 11.96 -6.10 -10.47
N VAL A 130 10.66 -6.33 -10.51
CA VAL A 130 10.09 -7.66 -10.68
C VAL A 130 9.43 -7.80 -12.04
N GLU A 131 9.67 -8.92 -12.69
CA GLU A 131 9.15 -9.29 -14.00
C GLU A 131 8.41 -10.62 -13.92
N GLY A 132 7.38 -10.74 -14.75
CA GLY A 132 6.64 -12.00 -14.88
C GLY A 132 5.52 -12.15 -13.86
N GLY A 133 4.38 -12.58 -14.33
CA GLY A 133 3.20 -12.87 -13.51
C GLY A 133 1.91 -12.20 -13.95
N ALA A 134 1.87 -11.42 -15.02
CA ALA A 134 0.61 -11.03 -15.63
C ALA A 134 0.16 -12.12 -16.58
N GLY A 135 -0.96 -12.76 -16.29
CA GLY A 135 -1.71 -13.58 -17.23
C GLY A 135 -2.03 -12.77 -18.48
N ARG A 136 -2.01 -13.47 -19.59
CA ARG A 136 -2.43 -13.15 -20.97
C ARG A 136 -3.11 -11.79 -21.14
N GLY A 137 -2.31 -10.78 -21.55
CA GLY A 137 -2.86 -9.54 -22.09
C GLY A 137 -3.65 -9.85 -23.35
N GLY A 138 -4.90 -9.46 -23.38
CA GLY A 138 -5.79 -9.61 -24.52
C GLY A 138 -5.17 -8.99 -25.78
N ALA A 139 -5.09 -9.78 -26.85
CA ALA A 139 -4.85 -9.32 -28.17
C ALA A 139 -6.04 -8.46 -28.63
N GLY A 140 -5.89 -7.15 -28.64
CA GLY A 140 -6.80 -6.25 -29.36
C GLY A 140 -6.55 -6.38 -30.87
N PRO A 141 -7.58 -6.48 -31.72
CA PRO A 141 -7.44 -6.46 -33.18
C PRO A 141 -7.31 -5.00 -33.66
N GLY A 142 -6.22 -4.66 -34.29
CA GLY A 142 -6.12 -3.37 -34.95
C GLY A 142 -4.70 -3.02 -35.38
N GLY A 143 -4.42 -3.18 -36.66
CA GLY A 143 -3.16 -2.89 -37.30
C GLY A 143 -2.79 -1.40 -37.30
N GLY A 144 -1.51 -1.12 -37.38
CA GLY A 144 -0.90 0.16 -37.59
C GLY A 144 0.62 0.05 -37.48
N SER A 145 1.28 -0.05 -38.63
CA SER A 145 2.72 0.06 -38.75
C SER A 145 3.16 1.47 -38.32
N GLY A 146 3.98 1.56 -37.29
CA GLY A 146 4.64 2.79 -36.87
C GLY A 146 5.97 2.45 -36.22
N ASP A 147 7.06 2.59 -37.00
CA ASP A 147 8.43 2.51 -36.52
C ASP A 147 8.71 3.66 -35.56
N GLY A 148 8.84 3.36 -34.27
CA GLY A 148 9.37 4.25 -33.25
C GLY A 148 10.40 3.51 -32.40
N PRO A 149 11.41 4.20 -31.82
CA PRO A 149 12.55 3.58 -31.16
C PRO A 149 12.18 3.01 -29.77
N GLY A 150 11.38 1.95 -29.73
CA GLY A 150 10.96 1.21 -28.54
C GLY A 150 11.25 -0.29 -28.60
N GLY A 151 12.12 -0.73 -29.51
CA GLY A 151 12.31 -2.12 -29.91
C GLY A 151 13.16 -3.02 -29.04
N ALA A 152 13.49 -2.69 -27.79
CA ALA A 152 14.43 -3.46 -26.97
C ALA A 152 13.80 -4.38 -25.90
N LEU A 153 12.47 -4.42 -25.74
CA LEU A 153 11.82 -5.24 -24.70
C LEU A 153 11.05 -6.48 -25.20
N ARG A 154 11.13 -6.81 -26.51
CA ARG A 154 10.46 -7.99 -27.05
C ARG A 154 11.45 -9.12 -27.28
N GLY A 155 11.87 -9.81 -26.23
CA GLY A 155 12.82 -10.91 -26.38
C GLY A 155 12.95 -11.83 -25.18
N ALA A 156 11.83 -12.22 -24.50
CA ALA A 156 11.89 -13.28 -23.49
C ALA A 156 10.54 -13.98 -23.37
N GLN A 157 10.12 -14.69 -24.39
CA GLN A 157 9.05 -15.68 -24.25
C GLN A 157 9.63 -16.89 -23.49
N GLY A 158 9.03 -17.22 -22.34
CA GLY A 158 9.25 -18.48 -21.63
C GLY A 158 10.09 -18.45 -20.36
N ARG A 159 10.18 -17.33 -19.61
CA ARG A 159 10.90 -17.31 -18.32
C ARG A 159 9.93 -17.16 -17.16
N THR A 160 9.98 -18.10 -16.21
CA THR A 160 9.53 -17.92 -14.84
C THR A 160 10.00 -16.56 -14.34
N GLY A 161 9.10 -15.78 -13.73
CA GLY A 161 9.34 -14.40 -13.32
C GLY A 161 10.69 -14.21 -12.63
N GLY A 162 11.37 -13.12 -12.96
CA GLY A 162 12.67 -12.76 -12.41
C GLY A 162 12.63 -11.48 -11.61
N ALA A 163 13.58 -11.31 -10.68
CA ALA A 163 13.82 -10.05 -10.01
C ALA A 163 15.25 -9.59 -10.25
N CYS A 164 15.46 -8.28 -10.37
CA CYS A 164 16.77 -7.69 -10.43
C CYS A 164 16.87 -6.44 -9.56
N ARG A 165 18.06 -6.20 -9.05
CA ARG A 165 18.38 -5.04 -8.20
C ARG A 165 19.23 -4.03 -8.95
N SER A 166 19.00 -2.77 -8.68
CA SER A 166 19.78 -1.65 -9.20
C SER A 166 19.97 -0.59 -8.11
N ALA A 167 21.18 -0.08 -7.98
CA ALA A 167 21.44 1.05 -7.10
C ALA A 167 20.72 2.29 -7.64
N ALA A 168 20.17 3.11 -6.74
CA ALA A 168 19.30 4.24 -7.09
C ALA A 168 19.99 5.30 -7.97
N ASP A 169 21.29 5.50 -7.79
CA ASP A 169 22.12 6.42 -8.57
C ASP A 169 22.37 6.00 -10.03
N ARG A 170 22.14 4.73 -10.33
CA ARG A 170 22.31 4.12 -11.67
C ARG A 170 21.04 4.07 -12.51
N ILE A 171 19.92 4.53 -11.96
CA ILE A 171 18.64 4.46 -12.64
C ILE A 171 18.28 5.79 -13.26
N ALA A 172 18.18 5.81 -14.59
CA ALA A 172 17.68 6.96 -15.30
C ALA A 172 16.19 7.13 -15.03
N ARG A 173 15.78 8.32 -14.59
CA ARG A 173 14.43 8.64 -14.20
C ARG A 173 14.03 10.06 -14.58
N ALA A 174 12.77 10.27 -14.87
CA ALA A 174 12.15 11.57 -15.06
C ALA A 174 11.17 11.87 -13.91
N PRO A 175 11.05 13.10 -13.45
CA PRO A 175 10.06 13.49 -12.46
C PRO A 175 8.64 13.11 -12.94
N PHE A 176 7.81 12.65 -12.01
CA PHE A 176 6.41 12.34 -12.25
C PHE A 176 5.57 12.98 -11.13
N THR A 177 4.59 13.80 -11.50
CA THR A 177 3.75 14.49 -10.51
C THR A 177 2.83 13.50 -9.83
N SER A 178 3.06 13.27 -8.54
CA SER A 178 2.19 12.44 -7.72
C SER A 178 0.95 13.22 -7.27
N LEU A 179 -0.20 12.56 -7.29
CA LEU A 179 -1.42 13.10 -6.68
C LEU A 179 -1.31 13.10 -5.14
N ASP A 180 -0.62 12.12 -4.57
CA ASP A 180 -0.36 11.99 -3.15
C ASP A 180 0.96 12.68 -2.77
N PRO A 181 0.94 13.81 -2.02
CA PRO A 181 2.14 14.54 -1.66
C PRO A 181 3.08 13.73 -0.76
N LEU A 182 2.56 12.73 -0.04
CA LEU A 182 3.34 11.85 0.82
C LEU A 182 3.99 10.68 0.06
N THR A 183 3.78 10.57 -1.26
CA THR A 183 4.39 9.53 -2.10
C THR A 183 4.97 10.18 -3.36
N PRO A 184 6.15 10.80 -3.28
CA PRO A 184 6.86 11.29 -4.45
C PRO A 184 7.09 10.17 -5.46
N LEU A 185 6.92 10.47 -6.75
CA LEU A 185 7.05 9.52 -7.84
C LEU A 185 8.09 9.98 -8.87
N ALA A 186 8.75 9.01 -9.50
CA ALA A 186 9.47 9.22 -10.74
C ALA A 186 9.11 8.12 -11.75
N ARG A 187 9.12 8.47 -13.03
CA ARG A 187 9.04 7.51 -14.12
C ARG A 187 10.44 6.97 -14.39
N VAL A 188 10.61 5.66 -14.36
CA VAL A 188 11.85 5.00 -14.79
C VAL A 188 11.94 5.05 -16.31
N THR A 189 13.04 5.60 -16.84
CA THR A 189 13.24 5.81 -18.29
C THR A 189 14.26 4.84 -18.90
N ASP A 190 15.15 4.27 -18.07
CA ASP A 190 16.10 3.26 -18.49
C ASP A 190 16.26 2.22 -17.35
N LEU A 191 15.97 0.97 -17.67
CA LEU A 191 16.05 -0.17 -16.76
C LEU A 191 17.41 -0.86 -16.87
N ARG A 192 18.47 -0.23 -16.41
CA ARG A 192 19.80 -0.87 -16.35
C ARG A 192 19.83 -1.87 -15.20
N ARG A 193 19.71 -3.14 -15.55
CA ARG A 193 19.78 -4.26 -14.60
C ARG A 193 21.21 -4.47 -14.18
N THR A 194 21.49 -4.42 -12.87
CA THR A 194 22.86 -4.59 -12.37
C THR A 194 23.12 -5.98 -11.83
N ALA A 195 22.17 -6.60 -11.12
CA ALA A 195 22.34 -7.92 -10.57
C ALA A 195 21.00 -8.67 -10.46
N PRO A 196 20.95 -9.97 -10.75
CA PRO A 196 19.78 -10.79 -10.44
C PRO A 196 19.61 -10.91 -8.93
N LEU A 197 18.35 -10.96 -8.48
CA LEU A 197 17.98 -11.22 -7.10
C LEU A 197 17.09 -12.46 -7.08
N ALA A 198 17.47 -13.46 -6.30
CA ALA A 198 16.69 -14.70 -6.19
C ALA A 198 15.48 -14.46 -5.27
N LEU A 199 14.31 -14.31 -5.88
CA LEU A 199 13.02 -14.10 -5.19
C LEU A 199 11.96 -15.01 -5.80
N ASP A 200 11.06 -15.51 -4.98
CA ASP A 200 9.79 -16.09 -5.43
C ASP A 200 8.85 -14.94 -5.83
N VAL A 201 8.92 -14.54 -7.10
CA VAL A 201 8.17 -13.39 -7.62
C VAL A 201 6.65 -13.58 -7.53
N PRO A 202 6.06 -14.74 -7.85
CA PRO A 202 4.63 -14.97 -7.66
C PRO A 202 4.18 -14.79 -6.21
N ARG A 203 4.92 -15.34 -5.27
CA ARG A 203 4.65 -15.16 -3.83
C ARG A 203 4.81 -13.71 -3.40
N LEU A 204 5.90 -13.07 -3.79
CA LEU A 204 6.20 -11.67 -3.47
C LEU A 204 5.07 -10.74 -3.95
N ARG A 205 4.54 -10.94 -5.16
CA ARG A 205 3.42 -10.15 -5.69
C ARG A 205 2.14 -10.35 -4.89
N ARG A 206 1.80 -11.59 -4.51
CA ARG A 206 0.64 -11.87 -3.66
C ARG A 206 0.77 -11.19 -2.31
N GLU A 207 1.92 -11.34 -1.66
CA GLU A 207 2.18 -10.69 -0.37
C GLU A 207 2.17 -9.16 -0.49
N ALA A 208 2.72 -8.59 -1.57
CA ALA A 208 2.69 -7.15 -1.82
C ALA A 208 1.24 -6.63 -2.00
N ALA A 209 0.40 -7.36 -2.71
CA ALA A 209 -1.02 -7.04 -2.85
C ALA A 209 -1.73 -7.05 -1.50
N LEU A 210 -1.52 -8.10 -0.69
CA LEU A 210 -2.15 -8.23 0.63
C LEU A 210 -1.67 -7.16 1.62
N LEU A 211 -0.37 -6.87 1.68
CA LEU A 211 0.16 -5.82 2.56
C LEU A 211 -0.28 -4.42 2.12
N THR A 212 -0.49 -4.20 0.81
CA THR A 212 -1.11 -2.97 0.30
C THR A 212 -2.59 -2.91 0.69
N ALA A 213 -3.32 -4.03 0.62
CA ALA A 213 -4.70 -4.12 1.09
C ALA A 213 -4.82 -3.81 2.60
N ALA A 214 -3.85 -4.25 3.41
CA ALA A 214 -3.79 -3.91 4.83
C ALA A 214 -3.64 -2.39 5.06
N GLN A 215 -2.79 -1.72 4.29
CA GLN A 215 -2.68 -0.26 4.36
C GLN A 215 -3.97 0.46 3.91
N GLN A 216 -4.65 -0.06 2.89
CA GLN A 216 -5.94 0.47 2.45
C GLN A 216 -7.02 0.29 3.53
N LEU A 217 -7.07 -0.89 4.16
CA LEU A 217 -7.94 -1.14 5.30
C LEU A 217 -7.71 -0.14 6.44
N GLY A 218 -6.47 0.11 6.82
CA GLY A 218 -6.12 1.09 7.84
C GLY A 218 -6.62 2.50 7.51
N SER A 219 -6.49 2.91 6.24
CA SER A 219 -7.03 4.18 5.74
C SER A 219 -8.57 4.20 5.77
N ALA A 220 -9.24 3.10 5.37
CA ALA A 220 -10.70 2.99 5.41
C ALA A 220 -11.25 3.10 6.84
N VAL A 221 -10.61 2.44 7.80
CA VAL A 221 -10.98 2.51 9.23
C VAL A 221 -10.78 3.92 9.78
N ARG A 222 -9.65 4.54 9.47
CA ARG A 222 -9.36 5.90 9.94
C ARG A 222 -10.36 6.92 9.45
N THR A 223 -10.77 6.83 8.20
CA THR A 223 -11.77 7.75 7.64
C THR A 223 -13.15 7.57 8.25
N VAL A 224 -13.55 6.35 8.66
CA VAL A 224 -14.76 6.13 9.49
C VAL A 224 -14.67 6.90 10.79
N GLU A 225 -13.56 6.77 11.53
CA GLU A 225 -13.36 7.46 12.81
C GLU A 225 -13.40 8.97 12.65
N MET A 226 -12.75 9.50 11.61
CA MET A 226 -12.75 10.94 11.32
C MET A 226 -14.16 11.45 11.02
N ALA A 227 -14.92 10.73 10.20
CA ALA A 227 -16.30 11.08 9.86
C ALA A 227 -17.21 11.06 11.10
N VAL A 228 -17.11 10.01 11.93
CA VAL A 228 -17.91 9.89 13.16
C VAL A 228 -17.51 10.95 14.19
N GLY A 229 -16.21 11.22 14.36
CA GLY A 229 -15.73 12.28 15.23
C GLY A 229 -16.30 13.64 14.82
N HIS A 230 -16.14 14.00 13.55
CA HIS A 230 -16.67 15.25 13.01
C HIS A 230 -18.18 15.33 13.13
N ALA A 231 -18.92 14.25 12.88
CA ALA A 231 -20.37 14.22 12.97
C ALA A 231 -20.89 14.42 14.41
N ARG A 232 -20.10 14.07 15.43
CA ARG A 232 -20.43 14.28 16.84
C ARG A 232 -20.18 15.72 17.32
N GLU A 233 -19.16 16.37 16.75
CA GLU A 233 -18.69 17.68 17.21
C GLU A 233 -19.28 18.84 16.40
N ARG A 234 -19.50 18.62 15.08
CA ARG A 234 -20.00 19.66 14.18
C ARG A 234 -21.49 19.87 14.37
N GLU A 235 -21.88 21.12 14.69
CA GLU A 235 -23.27 21.49 14.80
C GLU A 235 -23.78 22.26 13.59
N GLN A 236 -25.00 21.96 13.19
CA GLN A 236 -25.81 22.70 12.21
C GLN A 236 -27.28 22.65 12.66
N PHE A 237 -28.00 23.72 12.39
CA PHE A 237 -29.41 23.85 12.81
C PHE A 237 -29.63 23.62 14.31
N GLY A 238 -28.62 23.99 15.15
CA GLY A 238 -28.68 23.88 16.61
C GLY A 238 -28.46 22.48 17.18
N VAL A 239 -28.02 21.50 16.36
CA VAL A 239 -27.75 20.13 16.80
C VAL A 239 -26.50 19.56 16.10
N PRO A 240 -25.81 18.56 16.69
CA PRO A 240 -24.74 17.83 16.00
C PRO A 240 -25.23 17.22 14.71
N ILE A 241 -24.42 17.31 13.63
CA ILE A 241 -24.82 16.79 12.32
C ILE A 241 -25.04 15.28 12.33
N GLY A 242 -24.43 14.55 13.25
CA GLY A 242 -24.65 13.12 13.47
C GLY A 242 -26.07 12.76 13.93
N THR A 243 -26.94 13.74 14.25
CA THR A 243 -28.37 13.49 14.52
C THR A 243 -29.18 13.27 13.26
N PHE A 244 -28.70 13.77 12.10
CA PHE A 244 -29.39 13.63 10.83
C PHE A 244 -29.23 12.23 10.24
N GLN A 245 -30.34 11.63 9.75
CA GLN A 245 -30.36 10.26 9.25
C GLN A 245 -29.42 10.04 8.06
N ALA A 246 -29.30 11.02 7.16
CA ALA A 246 -28.38 10.93 6.03
C ALA A 246 -26.92 10.72 6.48
N ILE A 247 -26.47 11.45 7.52
CA ILE A 247 -25.10 11.32 8.07
C ILE A 247 -24.94 9.99 8.81
N LYS A 248 -25.95 9.56 9.58
CA LYS A 248 -25.93 8.26 10.27
C LYS A 248 -25.79 7.10 9.27
N HIS A 249 -26.59 7.12 8.21
CA HIS A 249 -26.56 6.08 7.18
C HIS A 249 -25.22 6.05 6.44
N LEU A 250 -24.66 7.24 6.15
CA LEU A 250 -23.35 7.34 5.49
C LEU A 250 -22.25 6.73 6.37
N CYS A 251 -22.18 7.12 7.66
CA CYS A 251 -21.21 6.54 8.60
C CYS A 251 -21.39 5.03 8.79
N ALA A 252 -22.65 4.53 8.82
CA ALA A 252 -22.93 3.10 8.92
C ALA A 252 -22.45 2.34 7.68
N GLN A 253 -22.68 2.88 6.48
CA GLN A 253 -22.18 2.26 5.23
C GLN A 253 -20.65 2.24 5.18
N MET A 254 -19.98 3.31 5.63
CA MET A 254 -18.53 3.36 5.76
C MET A 254 -18.01 2.25 6.69
N LEU A 255 -18.66 2.07 7.85
CA LEU A 255 -18.29 1.01 8.80
C LEU A 255 -18.45 -0.37 8.17
N VAL A 256 -19.58 -0.64 7.51
CA VAL A 256 -19.84 -1.94 6.86
C VAL A 256 -18.75 -2.26 5.83
N ARG A 257 -18.37 -1.31 4.96
CA ARG A 257 -17.30 -1.53 3.98
C ARG A 257 -15.96 -1.83 4.66
N ALA A 258 -15.61 -1.10 5.72
CA ALA A 258 -14.37 -1.33 6.46
C ALA A 258 -14.34 -2.72 7.13
N GLU A 259 -15.46 -3.18 7.71
CA GLU A 259 -15.53 -4.49 8.37
C GLU A 259 -15.54 -5.66 7.38
N ILE A 260 -16.18 -5.51 6.21
CA ILE A 260 -16.10 -6.49 5.12
C ILE A 260 -14.64 -6.61 4.64
N ALA A 261 -13.98 -5.48 4.36
CA ALA A 261 -12.57 -5.47 3.95
C ALA A 261 -11.66 -6.08 5.02
N ARG A 262 -11.89 -5.78 6.31
CA ARG A 262 -11.12 -6.37 7.42
C ARG A 262 -11.23 -7.88 7.43
N SER A 263 -12.44 -8.40 7.33
CA SER A 263 -12.69 -9.84 7.33
C SER A 263 -11.96 -10.53 6.18
N ALA A 264 -12.01 -9.94 4.99
CA ALA A 264 -11.33 -10.48 3.80
C ALA A 264 -9.80 -10.41 3.93
N VAL A 265 -9.23 -9.28 4.37
CA VAL A 265 -7.78 -9.09 4.53
C VAL A 265 -7.21 -10.03 5.59
N TYR A 266 -7.90 -10.18 6.73
CA TYR A 266 -7.44 -11.07 7.80
C TYR A 266 -7.55 -12.54 7.41
N ALA A 267 -8.62 -12.94 6.71
CA ALA A 267 -8.75 -14.29 6.19
C ALA A 267 -7.64 -14.61 5.17
N ALA A 268 -7.41 -13.72 4.20
CA ALA A 268 -6.37 -13.87 3.20
C ALA A 268 -4.95 -13.94 3.82
N ALA A 269 -4.71 -13.26 4.94
CA ALA A 269 -3.44 -13.32 5.65
C ALA A 269 -3.16 -14.70 6.28
N VAL A 270 -4.21 -15.42 6.67
CA VAL A 270 -4.11 -16.76 7.27
C VAL A 270 -4.06 -17.86 6.20
N THR A 271 -4.82 -17.71 5.12
CA THR A 271 -4.94 -18.75 4.08
C THR A 271 -3.87 -18.66 3.01
N GLU A 272 -3.36 -17.45 2.76
CA GLU A 272 -2.39 -17.11 1.70
C GLU A 272 -2.85 -17.53 0.28
N ARG A 273 -4.14 -17.82 0.10
CA ARG A 273 -4.71 -18.22 -1.21
C ARG A 273 -4.75 -17.04 -2.16
N ALA A 274 -4.38 -17.27 -3.43
CA ALA A 274 -4.27 -16.21 -4.42
C ALA A 274 -5.63 -15.53 -4.72
N ASP A 275 -6.70 -16.31 -4.81
CA ASP A 275 -8.06 -15.83 -5.03
C ASP A 275 -8.56 -14.97 -3.85
N GLU A 276 -8.31 -15.41 -2.62
CA GLU A 276 -8.69 -14.66 -1.42
C GLU A 276 -7.88 -13.36 -1.26
N VAL A 277 -6.57 -13.38 -1.58
CA VAL A 277 -5.75 -12.16 -1.60
C VAL A 277 -6.24 -11.17 -2.66
N THR A 278 -6.62 -11.66 -3.85
CA THR A 278 -7.18 -10.81 -4.92
C THR A 278 -8.50 -10.17 -4.47
N ALA A 279 -9.40 -10.94 -3.88
CA ALA A 279 -10.67 -10.44 -3.34
C ALA A 279 -10.45 -9.45 -2.18
N ALA A 280 -9.51 -9.74 -1.26
CA ALA A 280 -9.17 -8.85 -0.15
C ALA A 280 -8.63 -7.49 -0.65
N LYS A 281 -7.76 -7.50 -1.67
CA LYS A 281 -7.23 -6.27 -2.28
C LYS A 281 -8.35 -5.45 -2.91
N LEU A 282 -9.21 -6.06 -3.70
CA LEU A 282 -10.35 -5.39 -4.34
C LEU A 282 -11.27 -4.73 -3.31
N LEU A 283 -11.67 -5.46 -2.27
CA LEU A 283 -12.54 -4.96 -1.21
C LEU A 283 -11.90 -3.85 -0.38
N ALA A 284 -10.60 -3.96 -0.07
CA ALA A 284 -9.89 -2.96 0.70
C ALA A 284 -9.69 -1.66 -0.09
N ASP A 285 -9.40 -1.74 -1.39
CA ASP A 285 -9.28 -0.58 -2.28
C ASP A 285 -10.61 0.16 -2.41
N GLU A 286 -11.70 -0.59 -2.62
CA GLU A 286 -13.05 -0.01 -2.67
C GLU A 286 -13.41 0.67 -1.35
N ALA A 287 -13.16 0.01 -0.22
CA ALA A 287 -13.43 0.56 1.10
C ALA A 287 -12.63 1.84 1.35
N ALA A 288 -11.33 1.86 1.05
CA ALA A 288 -10.48 3.03 1.25
C ALA A 288 -10.93 4.24 0.41
N VAL A 289 -11.18 4.02 -0.88
CA VAL A 289 -11.58 5.09 -1.80
C VAL A 289 -12.97 5.62 -1.45
N ARG A 290 -13.96 4.75 -1.26
CA ARG A 290 -15.33 5.17 -0.96
C ARG A 290 -15.45 5.81 0.41
N ASN A 291 -14.81 5.23 1.44
CA ASN A 291 -14.85 5.79 2.78
C ASN A 291 -14.18 7.16 2.86
N ALA A 292 -13.06 7.36 2.16
CA ALA A 292 -12.44 8.67 2.10
C ALA A 292 -13.33 9.71 1.40
N ARG A 293 -14.02 9.35 0.31
CA ARG A 293 -15.02 10.22 -0.34
C ARG A 293 -16.19 10.57 0.56
N ASP A 294 -16.76 9.57 1.23
CA ASP A 294 -17.87 9.76 2.14
C ASP A 294 -17.45 10.61 3.35
N CYS A 295 -16.23 10.41 3.87
CA CYS A 295 -15.66 11.24 4.92
C CYS A 295 -15.52 12.71 4.48
N LEU A 296 -15.06 12.97 3.26
CA LEU A 296 -15.05 14.31 2.67
C LEU A 296 -16.46 14.91 2.63
N GLN A 297 -17.45 14.12 2.22
CA GLN A 297 -18.86 14.55 2.19
C GLN A 297 -19.38 14.91 3.58
N VAL A 298 -19.04 14.12 4.62
CA VAL A 298 -19.42 14.41 6.01
C VAL A 298 -18.80 15.72 6.51
N HIS A 299 -17.54 16.01 6.10
CA HIS A 299 -16.87 17.28 6.45
C HIS A 299 -17.39 18.49 5.64
N GLY A 300 -18.11 18.24 4.55
CA GLY A 300 -18.63 19.30 3.66
C GLY A 300 -17.50 20.14 3.05
N GLY A 301 -17.72 21.45 2.93
CA GLY A 301 -16.72 22.34 2.34
C GLY A 301 -15.35 22.30 3.00
N MET A 302 -15.29 22.06 4.30
CA MET A 302 -14.03 21.93 5.05
C MET A 302 -13.21 20.72 4.60
N GLY A 303 -13.87 19.63 4.17
CA GLY A 303 -13.20 18.43 3.65
C GLY A 303 -12.29 18.67 2.46
N PHE A 304 -12.55 19.70 1.66
CA PHE A 304 -11.76 20.08 0.50
C PHE A 304 -10.63 21.08 0.80
N THR A 305 -10.48 21.48 2.04
CA THR A 305 -9.40 22.39 2.49
C THR A 305 -8.20 21.61 2.98
N TRP A 306 -7.04 22.29 3.04
CA TRP A 306 -5.83 21.73 3.63
C TRP A 306 -5.86 21.66 5.16
N ASP A 307 -6.93 22.14 5.81
CA ASP A 307 -7.06 22.14 7.27
C ASP A 307 -7.39 20.74 7.83
N VAL A 308 -7.94 19.86 7.00
CA VAL A 308 -8.26 18.47 7.37
C VAL A 308 -7.46 17.47 6.55
N ASP A 309 -7.17 16.32 7.16
CA ASP A 309 -6.28 15.30 6.57
C ASP A 309 -7.02 14.28 5.67
N VAL A 310 -8.34 14.41 5.54
CA VAL A 310 -9.19 13.43 4.82
C VAL A 310 -8.77 13.27 3.36
N HIS A 311 -8.47 14.38 2.69
CA HIS A 311 -8.06 14.34 1.27
C HIS A 311 -6.74 13.60 1.05
N LEU A 312 -5.86 13.51 2.08
CA LEU A 312 -4.62 12.73 2.01
C LEU A 312 -4.92 11.23 1.96
N HIS A 313 -5.91 10.76 2.74
CA HIS A 313 -6.40 9.38 2.67
C HIS A 313 -6.94 9.04 1.28
N LEU A 314 -7.74 9.92 0.68
CA LEU A 314 -8.28 9.70 -0.66
C LEU A 314 -7.19 9.63 -1.74
N LYS A 315 -6.24 10.57 -1.71
CA LYS A 315 -5.13 10.62 -2.67
C LYS A 315 -4.24 9.37 -2.57
N ARG A 316 -3.93 8.95 -1.34
CA ARG A 316 -3.17 7.73 -1.07
C ARG A 316 -3.94 6.49 -1.52
N ALA A 317 -5.25 6.43 -1.27
CA ALA A 317 -6.09 5.30 -1.66
C ALA A 317 -6.12 5.12 -3.17
N TRP A 318 -6.25 6.19 -3.96
CA TRP A 318 -6.19 6.11 -5.42
C TRP A 318 -4.85 5.57 -5.92
N LEU A 319 -3.73 6.05 -5.37
CA LEU A 319 -2.41 5.58 -5.77
C LEU A 319 -2.22 4.08 -5.49
N ARG A 320 -2.61 3.63 -4.29
CA ARG A 320 -2.47 2.24 -3.88
C ARG A 320 -3.41 1.28 -4.60
N ALA A 321 -4.59 1.75 -5.05
CA ALA A 321 -5.53 0.94 -5.81
C ALA A 321 -4.96 0.48 -7.17
N GLU A 322 -3.98 1.20 -7.71
CA GLU A 322 -3.30 0.84 -8.96
C GLU A 322 -2.03 -0.01 -8.76
N ARG A 323 -1.67 -0.30 -7.50
CA ARG A 323 -0.46 -1.09 -7.18
C ARG A 323 -0.82 -2.56 -6.95
N TRP A 324 -0.01 -3.48 -7.49
CA TRP A 324 -0.12 -4.93 -7.27
C TRP A 324 -1.47 -5.54 -7.68
N GLY A 325 -2.04 -5.02 -8.74
CA GLY A 325 -3.34 -5.40 -9.28
C GLY A 325 -4.37 -4.28 -9.14
N SER A 326 -4.89 -3.79 -10.26
CA SER A 326 -6.03 -2.87 -10.32
C SER A 326 -7.35 -3.62 -10.08
N ALA A 327 -8.43 -2.88 -9.80
CA ALA A 327 -9.77 -3.47 -9.65
C ALA A 327 -10.17 -4.31 -10.86
N ARG A 328 -9.92 -3.80 -12.08
CA ARG A 328 -10.21 -4.51 -13.32
C ARG A 328 -9.45 -5.84 -13.43
N GLU A 329 -8.14 -5.83 -13.14
CA GLU A 329 -7.32 -7.06 -13.18
C GLU A 329 -7.79 -8.07 -12.13
N ALA A 330 -8.18 -7.59 -10.93
CA ALA A 330 -8.73 -8.43 -9.87
C ALA A 330 -10.06 -9.07 -10.26
N GLU A 331 -10.98 -8.31 -10.85
CA GLU A 331 -12.28 -8.79 -11.32
C GLU A 331 -12.12 -9.83 -12.43
N GLU A 332 -11.23 -9.62 -13.40
CA GLU A 332 -10.91 -10.57 -14.47
C GLU A 332 -10.38 -11.90 -13.89
N LEU A 333 -9.40 -11.83 -12.95
CA LEU A 333 -8.82 -13.02 -12.32
C LEU A 333 -9.86 -13.82 -11.50
N LEU A 334 -10.72 -13.13 -10.75
CA LEU A 334 -11.76 -13.78 -9.96
C LEU A 334 -12.83 -14.41 -10.85
N ALA A 335 -13.22 -13.73 -11.94
CA ALA A 335 -14.18 -14.28 -12.91
C ALA A 335 -13.66 -15.54 -13.59
N ASP A 336 -12.39 -15.54 -14.03
CA ASP A 336 -11.75 -16.73 -14.62
C ASP A 336 -11.76 -17.92 -13.64
N GLY A 337 -11.49 -17.67 -12.36
CA GLY A 337 -11.53 -18.70 -11.32
C GLY A 337 -12.93 -19.25 -11.02
N LEU A 338 -14.00 -18.47 -11.26
CA LEU A 338 -15.38 -18.91 -11.09
C LEU A 338 -15.91 -19.73 -12.29
N LEU A 339 -15.32 -19.51 -13.47
CA LEU A 339 -15.76 -20.13 -14.72
C LEU A 339 -14.91 -21.35 -15.13
N ALA A 340 -13.81 -21.62 -14.43
CA ALA A 340 -12.94 -22.78 -14.63
C ALA A 340 -13.46 -24.01 -13.88
#